data_b058b1921a22449a836dba708b062ac4
#
_entry.id   b058b1921a22449a836dba708b062ac4
#
_cell.length_a   1.000
_cell.length_b   1.000
_cell.length_c   1.000
_cell.angle_alpha   90.00
_cell.angle_beta   90.00
_cell.angle_gamma   90.00
#
_symmetry.space_group_name_H-M   'P 1'
#
loop_
_entity.id
_entity.type
_entity.pdbx_description
1 polymer ?
#
loop_
_entity_poly.entity_id
_entity_poly.type
_entity_poly.pdbx_seq_one_letter_code
_entity_poly.pdbx_strand_id
1 'polypeptide(L)'
;MGKIIGIDLGTTNSCVSVMEGGEPVVIPNAEGNRTTPSVVAFSKNGERLVGQIAKRQAVTNPDNTVISIKRKMGTADKVNIEGDSFTPQEISAMILQKLKADAENYLGQKVSQAVITVPAYFNDSQRQATKDAGKIAGLEVLRIINEPTAAALAYGMDKEQDQKILIYDLGGGTFDVSILDIGDGVFEVLSTSGNTHLGGDDFDNAIIDYLVSEFKKSNGIDLKTDKMAMQRLKEAAEKAKIELSGVQQTQINLPFITADSTGPKHLDVTLTRSKFEELIHDLVEATAGPVNQALKDAGLTSNDIHKVLLVGGSTRVPAVQEVVKRITGKEPDKGINPDECVAIGAAIQGGVLSGDVKDLVLLDVTPLSLGIETYGGVFTKLIERNTTIPTKKSQIFSTAADGQTSVEVHVLQGEREMAAYNKTLGRFQLTGIPAAPRGVPQIEVTFDIDANGIVHVSAKDMATGNSQNVSITASTNLTDDDIDRAVKDAEAHAEEDKKKKEEIEVRNNAESLVYNSEKTLTDLGDKISGEEKAKVEAEIDNTKKALETNDTAKIKEATEKLTKVFYDMSEQLYKNANPNAGVDPNAANAEGPKTDENGNVYDADYKVEDDGDNK
;
A
#
# COMPACT_ATOMS: atom_id res chain seq x y z
N MET A 1 -12.46 8.29 -31.55
CA MET A 1 -11.43 7.96 -30.53
C MET A 1 -11.01 6.52 -30.75
N GLY A 2 -9.72 6.19 -30.49
CA GLY A 2 -9.28 4.79 -30.53
C GLY A 2 -9.95 3.98 -29.40
N LYS A 3 -10.05 2.65 -29.58
CA LYS A 3 -10.55 1.78 -28.52
C LYS A 3 -9.59 1.77 -27.32
N ILE A 4 -10.14 1.86 -26.12
CA ILE A 4 -9.41 1.69 -24.86
C ILE A 4 -9.55 0.23 -24.43
N ILE A 5 -8.44 -0.44 -24.17
CA ILE A 5 -8.46 -1.83 -23.67
C ILE A 5 -8.29 -1.85 -22.15
N GLY A 6 -8.97 -2.80 -21.50
CA GLY A 6 -8.77 -3.14 -20.10
C GLY A 6 -7.85 -4.34 -19.97
N ILE A 7 -6.80 -4.21 -19.17
CA ILE A 7 -5.79 -5.26 -18.99
C ILE A 7 -5.72 -5.64 -17.51
N ASP A 8 -5.94 -6.91 -17.24
CA ASP A 8 -5.48 -7.56 -16.01
C ASP A 8 -4.06 -8.08 -16.24
N LEU A 9 -3.07 -7.40 -15.63
CA LEU A 9 -1.68 -7.84 -15.65
C LEU A 9 -1.40 -8.74 -14.44
N GLY A 10 -1.86 -9.98 -14.50
CA GLY A 10 -1.76 -10.94 -13.40
C GLY A 10 -0.36 -11.52 -13.19
N THR A 11 -0.10 -12.08 -11.99
CA THR A 11 1.19 -12.72 -11.66
C THR A 11 1.42 -13.97 -12.52
N THR A 12 0.41 -14.82 -12.65
CA THR A 12 0.51 -16.11 -13.36
C THR A 12 -0.09 -16.03 -14.75
N ASN A 13 -1.27 -15.42 -14.87
CA ASN A 13 -1.98 -15.24 -16.15
C ASN A 13 -2.44 -13.78 -16.25
N SER A 14 -2.45 -13.25 -17.46
CA SER A 14 -2.98 -11.93 -17.80
C SER A 14 -4.19 -12.08 -18.73
N CYS A 15 -5.08 -11.09 -18.69
CA CYS A 15 -6.30 -11.07 -19.49
C CYS A 15 -6.51 -9.69 -20.09
N VAL A 16 -7.10 -9.62 -21.29
CA VAL A 16 -7.43 -8.35 -21.96
C VAL A 16 -8.88 -8.33 -22.39
N SER A 17 -9.53 -7.21 -22.20
CA SER A 17 -10.94 -6.98 -22.51
C SER A 17 -11.13 -5.60 -23.16
N VAL A 18 -12.27 -5.43 -23.85
CA VAL A 18 -12.65 -4.18 -24.52
C VAL A 18 -14.15 -3.97 -24.44
N MET A 19 -14.60 -2.70 -24.51
CA MET A 19 -16.04 -2.40 -24.66
C MET A 19 -16.45 -2.51 -26.14
N GLU A 20 -17.42 -3.36 -26.44
CA GLU A 20 -18.05 -3.53 -27.74
C GLU A 20 -19.57 -3.50 -27.63
N GLY A 21 -20.22 -2.61 -28.38
CA GLY A 21 -21.68 -2.51 -28.38
C GLY A 21 -22.32 -2.17 -27.01
N GLY A 22 -21.56 -1.59 -26.09
CA GLY A 22 -22.01 -1.28 -24.72
C GLY A 22 -21.69 -2.37 -23.69
N GLU A 23 -21.18 -3.52 -24.13
CA GLU A 23 -20.85 -4.67 -23.27
C GLU A 23 -19.33 -4.92 -23.24
N PRO A 24 -18.77 -5.37 -22.09
CA PRO A 24 -17.38 -5.76 -22.02
C PRO A 24 -17.14 -7.14 -22.62
N VAL A 25 -16.16 -7.26 -23.49
CA VAL A 25 -15.81 -8.50 -24.18
C VAL A 25 -14.36 -8.85 -23.89
N VAL A 26 -14.12 -10.08 -23.40
CA VAL A 26 -12.77 -10.61 -23.23
C VAL A 26 -12.21 -11.03 -24.59
N ILE A 27 -11.04 -10.51 -24.93
CA ILE A 27 -10.34 -10.77 -26.19
C ILE A 27 -9.55 -12.07 -26.07
N PRO A 28 -9.80 -13.09 -26.91
CA PRO A 28 -8.97 -14.28 -26.96
C PRO A 28 -7.58 -13.96 -27.53
N ASN A 29 -6.55 -14.64 -27.02
CA ASN A 29 -5.22 -14.55 -27.58
C ASN A 29 -5.10 -15.31 -28.93
N ALA A 30 -3.94 -15.21 -29.58
CA ALA A 30 -3.69 -15.87 -30.87
C ALA A 30 -3.81 -17.40 -30.81
N GLU A 31 -3.66 -18.00 -29.62
CA GLU A 31 -3.83 -19.42 -29.37
C GLU A 31 -5.28 -19.83 -29.06
N GLY A 32 -6.21 -18.87 -29.06
CA GLY A 32 -7.64 -19.07 -28.79
C GLY A 32 -8.01 -19.12 -27.31
N ASN A 33 -7.09 -18.88 -26.39
CA ASN A 33 -7.36 -18.84 -24.95
C ASN A 33 -7.79 -17.43 -24.51
N ARG A 34 -8.64 -17.36 -23.48
CA ARG A 34 -9.14 -16.09 -22.91
C ARG A 34 -8.15 -15.45 -21.92
N THR A 35 -7.17 -16.21 -21.47
CA THR A 35 -6.06 -15.73 -20.64
C THR A 35 -4.71 -16.09 -21.27
N THR A 36 -3.70 -15.29 -21.01
CA THR A 36 -2.34 -15.47 -21.52
C THR A 36 -1.39 -15.65 -20.32
N PRO A 37 -0.60 -16.73 -20.26
CA PRO A 37 0.41 -16.89 -19.21
C PRO A 37 1.35 -15.70 -19.15
N SER A 38 1.57 -15.16 -17.95
CA SER A 38 2.51 -14.05 -17.68
C SER A 38 3.95 -14.56 -17.65
N VAL A 39 4.38 -15.18 -18.76
CA VAL A 39 5.68 -15.83 -18.93
C VAL A 39 6.40 -15.24 -20.13
N VAL A 40 7.66 -14.88 -19.94
CA VAL A 40 8.56 -14.40 -21.00
C VAL A 40 9.76 -15.33 -21.07
N ALA A 41 10.16 -15.71 -22.28
CA ALA A 41 11.33 -16.53 -22.48
C ALA A 41 12.13 -16.04 -23.68
N PHE A 42 13.44 -16.37 -23.69
CA PHE A 42 14.33 -16.12 -24.81
C PHE A 42 14.84 -17.44 -25.34
N SER A 43 14.61 -17.67 -26.63
CA SER A 43 15.10 -18.87 -27.29
C SER A 43 16.64 -18.83 -27.46
N LYS A 44 17.25 -19.95 -27.73
CA LYS A 44 18.72 -20.05 -28.02
C LYS A 44 19.19 -19.15 -29.17
N ASN A 45 18.27 -18.70 -30.01
CA ASN A 45 18.56 -17.80 -31.13
C ASN A 45 18.31 -16.32 -30.77
N GLY A 46 18.03 -15.99 -29.49
CA GLY A 46 17.71 -14.64 -29.03
C GLY A 46 16.28 -14.20 -29.35
N GLU A 47 15.40 -15.09 -29.84
CA GLU A 47 14.01 -14.76 -30.11
C GLU A 47 13.22 -14.66 -28.81
N ARG A 48 12.49 -13.56 -28.63
CA ARG A 48 11.62 -13.33 -27.49
C ARG A 48 10.26 -14.05 -27.66
N LEU A 49 9.94 -14.89 -26.72
CA LEU A 49 8.69 -15.63 -26.65
C LEU A 49 7.87 -15.14 -25.44
N VAL A 50 6.55 -15.04 -25.61
CA VAL A 50 5.64 -14.57 -24.54
C VAL A 50 4.41 -15.46 -24.49
N GLY A 51 3.88 -15.71 -23.29
CA GLY A 51 2.66 -16.45 -23.08
C GLY A 51 2.84 -17.96 -23.13
N GLN A 52 1.92 -18.67 -23.77
CA GLN A 52 1.88 -20.13 -23.79
C GLN A 52 3.13 -20.74 -24.43
N ILE A 53 3.68 -20.11 -25.46
CA ILE A 53 4.89 -20.58 -26.14
C ILE A 53 6.09 -20.50 -25.19
N ALA A 54 6.21 -19.40 -24.46
CA ALA A 54 7.25 -19.23 -23.43
C ALA A 54 7.10 -20.27 -22.31
N LYS A 55 5.87 -20.48 -21.80
CA LYS A 55 5.59 -21.47 -20.75
C LYS A 55 5.98 -22.89 -21.17
N ARG A 56 5.71 -23.28 -22.41
CA ARG A 56 6.05 -24.62 -22.93
C ARG A 56 7.54 -24.93 -22.96
N GLN A 57 8.41 -23.95 -23.16
CA GLN A 57 9.85 -24.19 -23.18
C GLN A 57 10.53 -24.06 -21.80
N ALA A 58 9.80 -23.65 -20.75
CA ALA A 58 10.36 -23.40 -19.42
C ALA A 58 11.15 -24.61 -18.87
N VAL A 59 10.69 -25.85 -19.13
CA VAL A 59 11.39 -27.08 -18.71
C VAL A 59 12.75 -27.24 -19.37
N THR A 60 12.84 -26.96 -20.67
CA THR A 60 14.06 -27.16 -21.45
C THR A 60 14.98 -25.94 -21.46
N ASN A 61 14.49 -24.79 -21.02
CA ASN A 61 15.19 -23.52 -21.02
C ASN A 61 14.87 -22.69 -19.75
N PRO A 62 15.05 -23.27 -18.54
CA PRO A 62 14.64 -22.61 -17.30
C PRO A 62 15.42 -21.33 -17.00
N ASP A 63 16.70 -21.26 -17.39
CA ASP A 63 17.57 -20.09 -17.13
C ASP A 63 17.18 -18.85 -17.95
N ASN A 64 16.54 -19.05 -19.11
CA ASN A 64 16.11 -17.97 -19.99
C ASN A 64 14.57 -17.81 -19.99
N THR A 65 13.88 -18.32 -18.99
CA THR A 65 12.42 -18.22 -18.84
C THR A 65 12.06 -17.52 -17.53
N VAL A 66 11.32 -16.42 -17.65
CA VAL A 66 10.90 -15.58 -16.53
C VAL A 66 9.43 -15.82 -16.23
N ILE A 67 9.14 -16.16 -14.98
CA ILE A 67 7.79 -16.41 -14.45
C ILE A 67 7.58 -15.51 -13.22
N SER A 68 6.32 -15.14 -12.93
CA SER A 68 5.92 -14.39 -11.72
C SER A 68 6.67 -13.07 -11.51
N ILE A 69 7.04 -12.39 -12.61
CA ILE A 69 7.80 -11.13 -12.57
C ILE A 69 7.07 -10.01 -11.80
N LYS A 70 5.74 -10.05 -11.76
CA LYS A 70 4.92 -9.08 -11.05
C LYS A 70 5.28 -8.97 -9.56
N ARG A 71 5.75 -10.08 -8.94
CA ARG A 71 6.25 -10.09 -7.56
C ARG A 71 7.51 -9.24 -7.34
N LYS A 72 8.19 -8.83 -8.41
CA LYS A 72 9.39 -7.97 -8.37
C LYS A 72 9.13 -6.53 -8.83
N MET A 73 7.90 -6.19 -9.16
CA MET A 73 7.55 -4.82 -9.56
C MET A 73 7.86 -3.80 -8.47
N GLY A 74 8.42 -2.67 -8.86
CA GLY A 74 8.79 -1.60 -7.93
C GLY A 74 10.07 -1.87 -7.12
N THR A 75 10.79 -2.98 -7.41
CA THR A 75 12.11 -3.27 -6.83
C THR A 75 13.24 -2.93 -7.81
N ALA A 76 14.48 -2.88 -7.31
CA ALA A 76 15.68 -2.73 -8.14
C ALA A 76 16.23 -4.07 -8.69
N ASP A 77 15.52 -5.17 -8.45
CA ASP A 77 15.88 -6.48 -8.95
C ASP A 77 16.00 -6.46 -10.48
N LYS A 78 16.96 -7.22 -10.98
CA LYS A 78 17.13 -7.41 -12.41
C LYS A 78 17.15 -8.90 -12.74
N VAL A 79 16.58 -9.21 -13.88
CA VAL A 79 16.64 -10.56 -14.47
C VAL A 79 17.75 -10.56 -15.51
N ASN A 80 18.74 -11.44 -15.34
CA ASN A 80 19.85 -11.57 -16.27
C ASN A 80 19.58 -12.75 -17.22
N ILE A 81 19.57 -12.47 -18.52
CA ILE A 81 19.31 -13.46 -19.57
C ILE A 81 20.36 -13.27 -20.65
N GLU A 82 21.20 -14.30 -20.91
CA GLU A 82 22.22 -14.32 -21.96
C GLU A 82 23.19 -13.12 -21.99
N GLY A 83 23.40 -12.47 -20.83
CA GLY A 83 24.25 -11.30 -20.67
C GLY A 83 23.52 -9.96 -20.67
N ASP A 84 22.27 -9.94 -21.06
CA ASP A 84 21.40 -8.78 -20.93
C ASP A 84 20.70 -8.75 -19.58
N SER A 85 20.45 -7.55 -19.07
CA SER A 85 19.85 -7.33 -17.75
C SER A 85 18.55 -6.55 -17.88
N PHE A 86 17.43 -7.18 -17.53
CA PHE A 86 16.09 -6.62 -17.66
C PHE A 86 15.52 -6.26 -16.29
N THR A 87 14.86 -5.11 -16.23
CA THR A 87 14.04 -4.71 -15.07
C THR A 87 12.70 -5.44 -15.08
N PRO A 88 12.00 -5.55 -13.93
CA PRO A 88 10.64 -6.09 -13.89
C PRO A 88 9.67 -5.37 -14.82
N GLN A 89 9.83 -4.04 -14.98
CA GLN A 89 9.01 -3.22 -15.87
C GLN A 89 9.19 -3.62 -17.35
N GLU A 90 10.44 -3.87 -17.77
CA GLU A 90 10.74 -4.30 -19.15
C GLU A 90 10.17 -5.69 -19.46
N ILE A 91 10.28 -6.63 -18.52
CA ILE A 91 9.68 -7.97 -18.69
C ILE A 91 8.15 -7.87 -18.70
N SER A 92 7.56 -7.07 -17.82
CA SER A 92 6.10 -6.83 -17.80
C SER A 92 5.62 -6.14 -19.08
N ALA A 93 6.42 -5.22 -19.62
CA ALA A 93 6.12 -4.57 -20.90
C ALA A 93 6.06 -5.56 -22.07
N MET A 94 6.87 -6.62 -22.07
CA MET A 94 6.82 -7.66 -23.09
C MET A 94 5.49 -8.43 -23.05
N ILE A 95 4.96 -8.68 -21.84
CA ILE A 95 3.63 -9.28 -21.67
C ILE A 95 2.56 -8.33 -22.20
N LEU A 96 2.61 -7.04 -21.81
CA LEU A 96 1.68 -6.02 -22.28
C LEU A 96 1.71 -5.85 -23.80
N GLN A 97 2.89 -5.92 -24.43
CA GLN A 97 3.03 -5.88 -25.88
C GLN A 97 2.32 -7.04 -26.57
N LYS A 98 2.39 -8.26 -26.00
CA LYS A 98 1.66 -9.43 -26.51
C LYS A 98 0.15 -9.21 -26.42
N LEU A 99 -0.37 -8.77 -25.26
CA LEU A 99 -1.79 -8.50 -25.06
C LEU A 99 -2.29 -7.38 -25.99
N LYS A 100 -1.49 -6.34 -26.19
CA LYS A 100 -1.78 -5.27 -27.16
C LYS A 100 -1.87 -5.80 -28.58
N ALA A 101 -0.91 -6.64 -29.00
CA ALA A 101 -0.90 -7.24 -30.33
C ALA A 101 -2.13 -8.14 -30.54
N ASP A 102 -2.51 -8.96 -29.54
CA ASP A 102 -3.71 -9.77 -29.60
C ASP A 102 -4.98 -8.91 -29.74
N ALA A 103 -5.04 -7.79 -28.98
CA ALA A 103 -6.15 -6.84 -29.08
C ALA A 103 -6.20 -6.14 -30.44
N GLU A 104 -5.06 -5.71 -30.99
CA GLU A 104 -4.99 -5.10 -32.32
C GLU A 104 -5.42 -6.08 -33.42
N ASN A 105 -5.03 -7.35 -33.32
CA ASN A 105 -5.43 -8.39 -34.26
C ASN A 105 -6.94 -8.67 -34.18
N TYR A 106 -7.49 -8.74 -32.97
CA TYR A 106 -8.93 -8.94 -32.78
C TYR A 106 -9.76 -7.77 -33.30
N LEU A 107 -9.34 -6.54 -32.98
CA LEU A 107 -10.08 -5.32 -33.36
C LEU A 107 -9.84 -4.86 -34.80
N GLY A 108 -8.82 -5.38 -35.47
CA GLY A 108 -8.42 -4.93 -36.82
C GLY A 108 -7.92 -3.50 -36.88
N GLN A 109 -7.52 -2.90 -35.76
CA GLN A 109 -7.04 -1.51 -35.64
C GLN A 109 -5.96 -1.36 -34.57
N LYS A 110 -5.20 -0.26 -34.65
CA LYS A 110 -4.19 0.06 -33.66
C LYS A 110 -4.82 0.42 -32.32
N VAL A 111 -4.17 -0.02 -31.23
CA VAL A 111 -4.53 0.27 -29.85
C VAL A 111 -3.38 1.04 -29.21
N SER A 112 -3.69 2.23 -28.69
CA SER A 112 -2.71 3.11 -28.05
C SER A 112 -3.01 3.41 -26.59
N GLN A 113 -4.22 3.07 -26.09
CA GLN A 113 -4.68 3.44 -24.77
C GLN A 113 -5.16 2.23 -23.98
N ALA A 114 -4.86 2.21 -22.68
CA ALA A 114 -5.26 1.13 -21.79
C ALA A 114 -5.60 1.62 -20.38
N VAL A 115 -6.45 0.85 -19.72
CA VAL A 115 -6.59 0.79 -18.26
C VAL A 115 -5.90 -0.50 -17.81
N ILE A 116 -4.98 -0.40 -16.84
CA ILE A 116 -4.21 -1.56 -16.33
C ILE A 116 -4.50 -1.74 -14.86
N THR A 117 -4.68 -2.99 -14.43
CA THR A 117 -4.98 -3.30 -13.03
C THR A 117 -3.73 -3.58 -12.22
N VAL A 118 -3.84 -3.34 -10.92
CA VAL A 118 -2.81 -3.66 -9.91
C VAL A 118 -3.49 -4.22 -8.66
N PRO A 119 -2.80 -5.03 -7.86
CA PRO A 119 -3.26 -5.39 -6.52
C PRO A 119 -3.59 -4.15 -5.70
N ALA A 120 -4.65 -4.21 -4.88
CA ALA A 120 -5.08 -3.06 -4.09
C ALA A 120 -3.99 -2.60 -3.12
N TYR A 121 -3.21 -3.55 -2.60
CA TYR A 121 -2.14 -3.31 -1.63
C TYR A 121 -0.79 -2.94 -2.25
N PHE A 122 -0.72 -2.76 -3.58
CA PHE A 122 0.48 -2.24 -4.24
C PHE A 122 0.80 -0.83 -3.74
N ASN A 123 2.07 -0.62 -3.38
CA ASN A 123 2.59 0.68 -3.01
C ASN A 123 2.80 1.58 -4.25
N ASP A 124 3.12 2.84 -3.99
CA ASP A 124 3.33 3.84 -5.05
C ASP A 124 4.40 3.42 -6.07
N SER A 125 5.53 2.88 -5.61
CA SER A 125 6.62 2.40 -6.49
C SER A 125 6.16 1.29 -7.43
N GLN A 126 5.33 0.36 -6.96
CA GLN A 126 4.79 -0.74 -7.76
C GLN A 126 3.75 -0.24 -8.78
N ARG A 127 2.92 0.73 -8.39
CA ARG A 127 1.95 1.39 -9.27
C ARG A 127 2.64 2.15 -10.37
N GLN A 128 3.65 2.95 -10.04
CA GLN A 128 4.45 3.69 -11.03
C GLN A 128 5.19 2.73 -11.97
N ALA A 129 5.80 1.65 -11.45
CA ALA A 129 6.46 0.64 -12.27
C ALA A 129 5.49 -0.03 -13.27
N THR A 130 4.24 -0.26 -12.87
CA THR A 130 3.20 -0.80 -13.76
C THR A 130 2.84 0.21 -14.85
N LYS A 131 2.71 1.49 -14.52
CA LYS A 131 2.47 2.56 -15.48
C LYS A 131 3.62 2.70 -16.48
N ASP A 132 4.86 2.59 -15.99
CA ASP A 132 6.07 2.63 -16.83
C ASP A 132 6.14 1.42 -17.77
N ALA A 133 5.78 0.22 -17.31
CA ALA A 133 5.68 -0.97 -18.16
C ALA A 133 4.67 -0.78 -19.30
N GLY A 134 3.52 -0.16 -19.02
CA GLY A 134 2.53 0.21 -20.04
C GLY A 134 3.13 1.16 -21.08
N LYS A 135 3.85 2.19 -20.63
CA LYS A 135 4.51 3.16 -21.51
C LYS A 135 5.59 2.50 -22.38
N ILE A 136 6.41 1.61 -21.81
CA ILE A 136 7.43 0.84 -22.55
C ILE A 136 6.75 -0.07 -23.60
N ALA A 137 5.56 -0.61 -23.29
CA ALA A 137 4.75 -1.39 -24.25
C ALA A 137 4.10 -0.53 -25.36
N GLY A 138 4.28 0.79 -25.34
CA GLY A 138 3.68 1.70 -26.30
C GLY A 138 2.17 1.90 -26.05
N LEU A 139 1.76 1.88 -24.79
CA LEU A 139 0.41 2.17 -24.32
C LEU A 139 0.42 3.46 -23.48
N GLU A 140 -0.50 4.37 -23.77
CA GLU A 140 -0.88 5.43 -22.86
C GLU A 140 -1.77 4.82 -21.76
N VAL A 141 -1.26 4.75 -20.55
CA VAL A 141 -2.00 4.24 -19.39
C VAL A 141 -2.87 5.36 -18.85
N LEU A 142 -4.16 5.34 -19.22
CA LEU A 142 -5.13 6.36 -18.81
C LEU A 142 -5.48 6.25 -17.33
N ARG A 143 -5.51 5.02 -16.81
CA ARG A 143 -5.83 4.73 -15.41
C ARG A 143 -5.10 3.48 -14.94
N ILE A 144 -4.60 3.53 -13.71
CA ILE A 144 -4.30 2.34 -12.90
C ILE A 144 -5.49 2.13 -11.97
N ILE A 145 -6.06 0.92 -11.94
CA ILE A 145 -7.21 0.56 -11.11
C ILE A 145 -6.88 -0.67 -10.26
N ASN A 146 -7.38 -0.71 -9.03
CA ASN A 146 -7.19 -1.86 -8.16
C ASN A 146 -7.97 -3.09 -8.66
N GLU A 147 -7.36 -4.27 -8.60
CA GLU A 147 -7.96 -5.55 -9.06
C GLU A 147 -9.31 -5.83 -8.41
N PRO A 148 -9.48 -5.77 -7.07
CA PRO A 148 -10.79 -5.99 -6.47
C PRO A 148 -11.80 -4.90 -6.86
N THR A 149 -11.37 -3.68 -7.07
CA THR A 149 -12.25 -2.60 -7.53
C THR A 149 -12.73 -2.85 -8.96
N ALA A 150 -11.84 -3.31 -9.84
CA ALA A 150 -12.23 -3.74 -11.20
C ALA A 150 -13.21 -4.91 -11.16
N ALA A 151 -12.99 -5.91 -10.30
CA ALA A 151 -13.91 -7.02 -10.12
C ALA A 151 -15.30 -6.56 -9.64
N ALA A 152 -15.35 -5.54 -8.75
CA ALA A 152 -16.61 -4.93 -8.33
C ALA A 152 -17.37 -4.30 -9.49
N LEU A 153 -16.68 -3.58 -10.37
CA LEU A 153 -17.30 -2.99 -11.57
C LEU A 153 -17.90 -4.07 -12.47
N ALA A 154 -17.18 -5.18 -12.68
CA ALA A 154 -17.69 -6.30 -13.48
C ALA A 154 -18.92 -6.97 -12.86
N TYR A 155 -19.01 -7.01 -11.53
CA TYR A 155 -20.15 -7.55 -10.81
C TYR A 155 -21.34 -6.60 -10.77
N GLY A 156 -21.06 -5.32 -10.50
CA GLY A 156 -22.08 -4.34 -10.11
C GLY A 156 -22.70 -3.56 -11.27
N MET A 157 -22.20 -3.70 -12.51
CA MET A 157 -22.66 -2.91 -13.65
C MET A 157 -24.18 -2.96 -13.88
N ASP A 158 -24.82 -4.10 -13.55
CA ASP A 158 -26.26 -4.33 -13.71
C ASP A 158 -27.05 -4.30 -12.39
N LYS A 159 -26.46 -3.83 -11.28
CA LYS A 159 -27.10 -3.86 -9.97
C LYS A 159 -27.68 -2.51 -9.58
N GLU A 160 -29.00 -2.50 -9.34
CA GLU A 160 -29.75 -1.29 -8.93
C GLU A 160 -29.88 -1.13 -7.42
N GLN A 161 -29.50 -2.13 -6.62
CA GLN A 161 -29.71 -2.11 -5.16
C GLN A 161 -28.41 -1.82 -4.42
N ASP A 162 -28.50 -1.01 -3.37
CA ASP A 162 -27.41 -0.73 -2.45
C ASP A 162 -26.89 -2.02 -1.80
N GLN A 163 -25.62 -2.30 -1.94
CA GLN A 163 -25.00 -3.52 -1.43
C GLN A 163 -23.61 -3.23 -0.87
N LYS A 164 -23.35 -3.73 0.34
CA LYS A 164 -21.98 -3.87 0.85
C LYS A 164 -21.43 -5.22 0.43
N ILE A 165 -20.36 -5.20 -0.34
CA ILE A 165 -19.73 -6.41 -0.84
C ILE A 165 -18.32 -6.56 -0.29
N LEU A 166 -17.93 -7.80 0.00
CA LEU A 166 -16.56 -8.15 0.31
C LEU A 166 -15.97 -8.88 -0.89
N ILE A 167 -14.88 -8.37 -1.42
CA ILE A 167 -14.11 -9.00 -2.50
C ILE A 167 -12.90 -9.66 -1.88
N TYR A 168 -12.79 -10.96 -2.10
CA TYR A 168 -11.70 -11.81 -1.66
C TYR A 168 -10.92 -12.24 -2.90
N ASP A 169 -9.80 -11.56 -3.16
CA ASP A 169 -8.97 -11.78 -4.34
C ASP A 169 -7.70 -12.54 -3.96
N LEU A 170 -7.66 -13.83 -4.31
CA LEU A 170 -6.50 -14.68 -4.11
C LEU A 170 -5.97 -15.14 -5.46
N GLY A 171 -5.00 -14.40 -5.97
CA GLY A 171 -4.33 -14.65 -7.22
C GLY A 171 -3.22 -15.69 -7.14
N GLY A 172 -2.30 -15.64 -8.10
CA GLY A 172 -1.09 -16.49 -8.10
C GLY A 172 -0.03 -16.02 -7.11
N GLY A 173 0.09 -14.71 -6.88
CA GLY A 173 1.17 -14.12 -6.10
C GLY A 173 0.74 -13.24 -4.95
N THR A 174 -0.49 -12.74 -4.95
CA THR A 174 -1.00 -11.76 -3.99
C THR A 174 -2.36 -12.16 -3.45
N PHE A 175 -2.66 -11.71 -2.25
CA PHE A 175 -3.97 -11.77 -1.62
C PHE A 175 -4.43 -10.37 -1.27
N ASP A 176 -5.59 -9.97 -1.77
CA ASP A 176 -6.25 -8.71 -1.44
C ASP A 176 -7.68 -8.96 -0.96
N VAL A 177 -8.11 -8.18 0.02
CA VAL A 177 -9.50 -8.11 0.43
C VAL A 177 -9.94 -6.65 0.44
N SER A 178 -11.07 -6.36 -0.20
CA SER A 178 -11.67 -5.02 -0.22
C SER A 178 -13.14 -5.09 0.14
N ILE A 179 -13.60 -4.10 0.88
CA ILE A 179 -15.00 -3.92 1.21
C ILE A 179 -15.48 -2.68 0.48
N LEU A 180 -16.54 -2.85 -0.31
CA LEU A 180 -17.13 -1.78 -1.10
C LEU A 180 -18.60 -1.58 -0.73
N ASP A 181 -19.04 -0.34 -0.84
CA ASP A 181 -20.45 0.04 -0.90
C ASP A 181 -20.80 0.35 -2.35
N ILE A 182 -21.80 -0.32 -2.87
CA ILE A 182 -22.25 -0.16 -4.26
C ILE A 182 -23.70 0.27 -4.23
N GLY A 183 -24.04 1.40 -4.84
CA GLY A 183 -25.38 1.90 -4.94
C GLY A 183 -25.50 3.07 -5.92
N ASP A 184 -26.60 3.18 -6.63
CA ASP A 184 -26.91 4.29 -7.55
C ASP A 184 -25.79 4.64 -8.56
N GLY A 185 -25.05 3.62 -9.06
CA GLY A 185 -23.92 3.82 -9.96
C GLY A 185 -22.63 4.26 -9.27
N VAL A 186 -22.61 4.38 -7.93
CA VAL A 186 -21.41 4.70 -7.16
C VAL A 186 -20.79 3.43 -6.60
N PHE A 187 -19.49 3.29 -6.79
CA PHE A 187 -18.66 2.21 -6.26
C PHE A 187 -17.65 2.85 -5.29
N GLU A 188 -17.91 2.77 -4.01
CA GLU A 188 -17.06 3.33 -2.98
C GLU A 188 -16.31 2.22 -2.24
N VAL A 189 -14.98 2.26 -2.27
CA VAL A 189 -14.14 1.40 -1.45
C VAL A 189 -14.13 1.96 -0.03
N LEU A 190 -14.63 1.18 0.93
CA LEU A 190 -14.64 1.54 2.35
C LEU A 190 -13.32 1.20 3.02
N SER A 191 -12.74 0.05 2.67
CA SER A 191 -11.44 -0.39 3.18
C SER A 191 -10.80 -1.42 2.28
N THR A 192 -9.47 -1.53 2.37
CA THR A 192 -8.70 -2.58 1.74
C THR A 192 -7.59 -3.07 2.67
N SER A 193 -7.26 -4.34 2.58
CA SER A 193 -6.16 -4.98 3.30
C SER A 193 -5.63 -6.14 2.45
N GLY A 194 -4.42 -6.63 2.70
CA GLY A 194 -3.89 -7.71 1.86
C GLY A 194 -2.54 -8.24 2.32
N ASN A 195 -2.02 -9.16 1.51
CA ASN A 195 -0.68 -9.71 1.62
C ASN A 195 -0.12 -9.89 0.19
N THR A 196 0.93 -9.14 -0.13
CA THR A 196 1.54 -9.12 -1.46
C THR A 196 2.42 -10.34 -1.76
N HIS A 197 2.60 -11.25 -0.78
CA HIS A 197 3.40 -12.48 -0.89
C HIS A 197 2.61 -13.73 -0.48
N LEU A 198 1.32 -13.76 -0.74
CA LEU A 198 0.46 -14.91 -0.49
C LEU A 198 -0.39 -15.19 -1.73
N GLY A 199 -0.23 -16.37 -2.31
CA GLY A 199 -1.02 -16.75 -3.48
C GLY A 199 -0.82 -18.20 -3.89
N GLY A 200 -1.31 -18.54 -5.08
CA GLY A 200 -1.26 -19.88 -5.65
C GLY A 200 0.16 -20.41 -5.86
N ASP A 201 1.15 -19.54 -6.12
CA ASP A 201 2.55 -19.93 -6.25
C ASP A 201 3.10 -20.50 -4.93
N ASP A 202 2.62 -19.98 -3.78
CA ASP A 202 3.02 -20.48 -2.46
C ASP A 202 2.39 -21.85 -2.18
N PHE A 203 1.16 -22.07 -2.67
CA PHE A 203 0.53 -23.40 -2.65
C PHE A 203 1.33 -24.40 -3.50
N ASP A 204 1.75 -24.00 -4.69
CA ASP A 204 2.60 -24.82 -5.55
C ASP A 204 3.93 -25.15 -4.88
N ASN A 205 4.57 -24.18 -4.24
CA ASN A 205 5.81 -24.37 -3.51
C ASN A 205 5.64 -25.37 -2.33
N ALA A 206 4.52 -25.35 -1.62
CA ALA A 206 4.23 -26.33 -0.58
C ALA A 206 4.14 -27.78 -1.15
N ILE A 207 3.54 -27.95 -2.32
CA ILE A 207 3.51 -29.24 -3.04
C ILE A 207 4.93 -29.63 -3.48
N ILE A 208 5.70 -28.71 -4.05
CA ILE A 208 7.07 -28.96 -4.50
C ILE A 208 7.94 -29.42 -3.32
N ASP A 209 7.91 -28.74 -2.20
CA ASP A 209 8.68 -29.09 -1.02
C ASP A 209 8.29 -30.47 -0.49
N TYR A 210 7.02 -30.81 -0.52
CA TYR A 210 6.55 -32.16 -0.18
C TYR A 210 7.13 -33.21 -1.14
N LEU A 211 7.02 -33.01 -2.46
CA LEU A 211 7.52 -33.95 -3.47
C LEU A 211 9.03 -34.13 -3.39
N VAL A 212 9.80 -33.04 -3.21
CA VAL A 212 11.25 -33.08 -3.01
C VAL A 212 11.61 -33.88 -1.75
N SER A 213 10.88 -33.66 -0.65
CA SER A 213 11.10 -34.41 0.60
C SER A 213 10.83 -35.90 0.44
N GLU A 214 9.72 -36.29 -0.19
CA GLU A 214 9.37 -37.69 -0.44
C GLU A 214 10.39 -38.36 -1.38
N PHE A 215 10.80 -37.67 -2.43
CA PHE A 215 11.81 -38.20 -3.36
C PHE A 215 13.17 -38.37 -2.66
N LYS A 216 13.58 -37.43 -1.83
CA LYS A 216 14.83 -37.50 -1.06
C LYS A 216 14.80 -38.66 -0.06
N LYS A 217 13.67 -38.92 0.61
CA LYS A 217 13.50 -40.07 1.52
C LYS A 217 13.65 -41.41 0.79
N SER A 218 13.08 -41.52 -0.42
CA SER A 218 13.05 -42.79 -1.16
C SER A 218 14.30 -43.02 -2.00
N ASN A 219 14.94 -41.97 -2.53
CA ASN A 219 16.06 -42.10 -3.46
C ASN A 219 17.38 -41.52 -2.96
N GLY A 220 17.40 -40.80 -1.83
CA GLY A 220 18.59 -40.14 -1.29
C GLY A 220 19.07 -38.92 -2.07
N ILE A 221 18.35 -38.48 -3.11
CA ILE A 221 18.73 -37.42 -4.03
C ILE A 221 17.91 -36.16 -3.72
N ASP A 222 18.55 -35.01 -3.66
CA ASP A 222 17.90 -33.72 -3.52
C ASP A 222 17.65 -33.07 -4.89
N LEU A 223 16.39 -33.02 -5.30
CA LEU A 223 16.01 -32.46 -6.60
C LEU A 223 16.16 -30.92 -6.68
N LYS A 224 16.32 -30.22 -5.55
CA LYS A 224 16.48 -28.75 -5.54
C LYS A 224 17.73 -28.27 -6.25
N THR A 225 18.71 -29.15 -6.45
CA THR A 225 19.96 -28.84 -7.18
C THR A 225 19.85 -28.96 -8.70
N ASP A 226 18.77 -29.57 -9.20
CA ASP A 226 18.52 -29.78 -10.63
C ASP A 226 17.41 -28.83 -11.11
N LYS A 227 17.81 -27.81 -11.87
CA LYS A 227 16.89 -26.78 -12.38
C LYS A 227 15.81 -27.34 -13.30
N MET A 228 16.13 -28.34 -14.13
CA MET A 228 15.13 -28.98 -15.00
C MET A 228 14.13 -29.80 -14.21
N ALA A 229 14.61 -30.54 -13.19
CA ALA A 229 13.75 -31.27 -12.28
C ALA A 229 12.83 -30.32 -11.52
N MET A 230 13.35 -29.20 -11.00
CA MET A 230 12.57 -28.19 -10.30
C MET A 230 11.51 -27.55 -11.20
N GLN A 231 11.81 -27.26 -12.46
CA GLN A 231 10.81 -26.72 -13.38
C GLN A 231 9.70 -27.71 -13.68
N ARG A 232 10.05 -29.01 -13.85
CA ARG A 232 9.05 -30.08 -14.03
C ARG A 232 8.19 -30.28 -12.79
N LEU A 233 8.78 -30.15 -11.59
CA LEU A 233 8.03 -30.19 -10.32
C LEU A 233 7.06 -29.01 -10.24
N LYS A 234 7.48 -27.81 -10.67
CA LYS A 234 6.64 -26.61 -10.66
C LYS A 234 5.40 -26.79 -11.53
N GLU A 235 5.57 -27.26 -12.75
CA GLU A 235 4.43 -27.54 -13.67
C GLU A 235 3.51 -28.64 -13.14
N ALA A 236 4.09 -29.69 -12.55
CA ALA A 236 3.31 -30.78 -11.98
C ALA A 236 2.55 -30.35 -10.71
N ALA A 237 3.14 -29.50 -9.89
CA ALA A 237 2.50 -28.95 -8.68
C ALA A 237 1.33 -28.03 -9.04
N GLU A 238 1.52 -27.08 -9.98
CA GLU A 238 0.44 -26.22 -10.48
C GLU A 238 -0.71 -27.05 -11.05
N LYS A 239 -0.40 -28.05 -11.89
CA LYS A 239 -1.39 -28.97 -12.44
C LYS A 239 -2.15 -29.74 -11.34
N ALA A 240 -1.41 -30.29 -10.37
CA ALA A 240 -2.02 -31.04 -9.26
C ALA A 240 -2.92 -30.14 -8.40
N LYS A 241 -2.52 -28.90 -8.10
CA LYS A 241 -3.36 -27.91 -7.41
C LYS A 241 -4.68 -27.67 -8.15
N ILE A 242 -4.62 -27.46 -9.46
CA ILE A 242 -5.80 -27.23 -10.30
C ILE A 242 -6.71 -28.48 -10.29
N GLU A 243 -6.16 -29.66 -10.51
CA GLU A 243 -6.93 -30.91 -10.51
C GLU A 243 -7.58 -31.18 -9.15
N LEU A 244 -6.82 -31.03 -8.04
CA LEU A 244 -7.33 -31.26 -6.70
C LEU A 244 -8.41 -30.26 -6.26
N SER A 245 -8.58 -29.16 -6.96
CA SER A 245 -9.74 -28.30 -6.77
C SER A 245 -11.05 -28.94 -7.24
N GLY A 246 -10.99 -29.90 -8.19
CA GLY A 246 -12.15 -30.63 -8.72
C GLY A 246 -12.25 -32.08 -8.25
N VAL A 247 -11.11 -32.77 -8.02
CA VAL A 247 -11.08 -34.21 -7.69
C VAL A 247 -10.49 -34.49 -6.32
N GLN A 248 -10.67 -35.68 -5.77
CA GLN A 248 -10.21 -36.05 -4.42
C GLN A 248 -8.74 -36.49 -4.38
N GLN A 249 -8.18 -36.92 -5.50
CA GLN A 249 -6.78 -37.31 -5.62
C GLN A 249 -6.29 -37.15 -7.06
N THR A 250 -4.99 -36.93 -7.23
CA THR A 250 -4.32 -36.92 -8.53
C THR A 250 -3.00 -37.67 -8.44
N GLN A 251 -2.53 -38.19 -9.57
CA GLN A 251 -1.25 -38.86 -9.71
C GLN A 251 -0.23 -37.91 -10.35
N ILE A 252 0.86 -37.64 -9.63
CA ILE A 252 2.00 -36.87 -10.12
C ILE A 252 3.05 -37.86 -10.59
N ASN A 253 3.14 -38.06 -11.90
CA ASN A 253 4.09 -38.98 -12.51
C ASN A 253 5.09 -38.20 -13.40
N LEU A 254 6.34 -38.19 -12.97
CA LEU A 254 7.45 -37.53 -13.66
C LEU A 254 8.55 -38.56 -13.96
N PRO A 255 8.45 -39.27 -15.09
CA PRO A 255 9.46 -40.23 -15.49
C PRO A 255 10.77 -39.50 -15.83
N PHE A 256 11.90 -40.16 -15.52
CA PHE A 256 13.25 -39.64 -15.80
C PHE A 256 13.45 -38.22 -15.21
N ILE A 257 13.03 -38.06 -13.93
CA ILE A 257 13.15 -36.75 -13.25
C ILE A 257 14.61 -36.38 -13.01
N THR A 258 15.45 -37.36 -12.72
CA THR A 258 16.90 -37.26 -12.57
C THR A 258 17.55 -38.63 -12.78
N ALA A 259 18.89 -38.71 -12.67
CA ALA A 259 19.62 -39.96 -12.73
C ALA A 259 20.80 -39.97 -11.76
N ASP A 260 21.19 -41.17 -11.29
CA ASP A 260 22.41 -41.41 -10.53
C ASP A 260 23.26 -42.55 -11.15
N SER A 261 24.28 -43.02 -10.46
CA SER A 261 25.16 -44.11 -10.89
C SER A 261 24.42 -45.44 -11.08
N THR A 262 23.21 -45.61 -10.52
CA THR A 262 22.37 -46.80 -10.66
C THR A 262 21.36 -46.70 -11.80
N GLY A 263 21.29 -45.55 -12.48
CA GLY A 263 20.42 -45.31 -13.64
C GLY A 263 19.37 -44.21 -13.39
N PRO A 264 18.39 -44.09 -14.32
CA PRO A 264 17.35 -43.07 -14.25
C PRO A 264 16.43 -43.29 -13.05
N LYS A 265 15.99 -42.18 -12.46
CA LYS A 265 15.02 -42.12 -11.35
C LYS A 265 13.71 -41.49 -11.81
N HIS A 266 12.62 -41.99 -11.25
CA HIS A 266 11.28 -41.56 -11.56
C HIS A 266 10.58 -41.09 -10.28
N LEU A 267 9.77 -40.04 -10.40
CA LEU A 267 8.88 -39.63 -9.31
C LEU A 267 7.46 -40.07 -9.67
N ASP A 268 6.85 -40.85 -8.81
CA ASP A 268 5.45 -41.28 -8.93
C ASP A 268 4.81 -41.20 -7.55
N VAL A 269 3.92 -40.20 -7.38
CA VAL A 269 3.28 -39.88 -6.10
C VAL A 269 1.79 -39.64 -6.34
N THR A 270 0.95 -40.32 -5.60
CA THR A 270 -0.47 -39.98 -5.52
C THR A 270 -0.68 -38.93 -4.44
N LEU A 271 -1.13 -37.75 -4.82
CA LEU A 271 -1.46 -36.66 -3.90
C LEU A 271 -2.98 -36.60 -3.72
N THR A 272 -3.44 -36.68 -2.48
CA THR A 272 -4.85 -36.51 -2.14
C THR A 272 -5.16 -35.04 -1.83
N ARG A 273 -6.44 -34.65 -2.04
CA ARG A 273 -6.91 -33.31 -1.64
C ARG A 273 -6.66 -33.03 -0.17
N SER A 274 -6.98 -33.99 0.71
CA SER A 274 -6.73 -33.82 2.16
C SER A 274 -5.26 -33.58 2.50
N LYS A 275 -4.32 -34.22 1.78
CA LYS A 275 -2.88 -33.97 1.98
C LYS A 275 -2.48 -32.61 1.42
N PHE A 276 -3.00 -32.21 0.28
CA PHE A 276 -2.79 -30.88 -0.28
C PHE A 276 -3.31 -29.80 0.67
N GLU A 277 -4.53 -29.92 1.17
CA GLU A 277 -5.13 -28.98 2.13
C GLU A 277 -4.34 -28.90 3.45
N GLU A 278 -3.81 -30.04 3.93
CA GLU A 278 -2.88 -30.06 5.06
C GLU A 278 -1.61 -29.24 4.79
N LEU A 279 -1.02 -29.38 3.59
CA LEU A 279 0.21 -28.67 3.22
C LEU A 279 0.02 -27.15 3.12
N ILE A 280 -1.16 -26.69 2.71
CA ILE A 280 -1.45 -25.26 2.52
C ILE A 280 -2.23 -24.64 3.68
N HIS A 281 -2.52 -25.40 4.75
CA HIS A 281 -3.39 -24.98 5.84
C HIS A 281 -3.00 -23.60 6.40
N ASP A 282 -1.74 -23.41 6.77
CA ASP A 282 -1.28 -22.15 7.37
C ASP A 282 -1.34 -20.97 6.39
N LEU A 283 -1.11 -21.24 5.10
CA LEU A 283 -1.21 -20.21 4.06
C LEU A 283 -2.66 -19.75 3.87
N VAL A 284 -3.61 -20.68 3.91
CA VAL A 284 -5.04 -20.37 3.80
C VAL A 284 -5.53 -19.64 5.06
N GLU A 285 -5.14 -20.10 6.26
CA GLU A 285 -5.49 -19.44 7.52
C GLU A 285 -4.91 -18.01 7.62
N ALA A 286 -3.74 -17.77 7.04
CA ALA A 286 -3.13 -16.43 7.03
C ALA A 286 -4.01 -15.37 6.34
N THR A 287 -4.96 -15.77 5.48
CA THR A 287 -5.90 -14.84 4.84
C THR A 287 -6.93 -14.26 5.81
N ALA A 288 -7.16 -14.92 6.95
CA ALA A 288 -8.14 -14.47 7.95
C ALA A 288 -7.77 -13.12 8.57
N GLY A 289 -6.48 -12.87 8.80
CA GLY A 289 -5.99 -11.61 9.36
C GLY A 289 -6.45 -10.40 8.54
N PRO A 290 -6.05 -10.29 7.27
CA PRO A 290 -6.46 -9.19 6.38
C PRO A 290 -7.97 -9.04 6.25
N VAL A 291 -8.75 -10.13 6.19
CA VAL A 291 -10.23 -10.05 6.14
C VAL A 291 -10.80 -9.36 7.38
N ASN A 292 -10.35 -9.78 8.58
CA ASN A 292 -10.79 -9.18 9.82
C ASN A 292 -10.35 -7.71 9.93
N GLN A 293 -9.15 -7.40 9.44
CA GLN A 293 -8.63 -6.04 9.43
C GLN A 293 -9.47 -5.14 8.51
N ALA A 294 -9.82 -5.58 7.31
CA ALA A 294 -10.67 -4.83 6.40
C ALA A 294 -12.05 -4.56 7.00
N LEU A 295 -12.68 -5.55 7.64
CA LEU A 295 -13.95 -5.37 8.35
C LEU A 295 -13.85 -4.34 9.46
N LYS A 296 -12.79 -4.42 10.27
CA LYS A 296 -12.53 -3.48 11.36
C LYS A 296 -12.33 -2.05 10.85
N ASP A 297 -11.53 -1.88 9.80
CA ASP A 297 -11.23 -0.57 9.21
C ASP A 297 -12.47 0.07 8.57
N ALA A 298 -13.37 -0.73 7.99
CA ALA A 298 -14.65 -0.28 7.48
C ALA A 298 -15.68 0.01 8.58
N GLY A 299 -15.39 -0.32 9.86
CA GLY A 299 -16.35 -0.23 10.96
C GLY A 299 -17.52 -1.20 10.83
N LEU A 300 -17.33 -2.32 10.13
CA LEU A 300 -18.35 -3.29 9.80
C LEU A 300 -18.08 -4.66 10.47
N THR A 301 -19.15 -5.45 10.55
CA THR A 301 -19.10 -6.87 10.92
C THR A 301 -19.42 -7.73 9.69
N SER A 302 -19.16 -9.04 9.78
CA SER A 302 -19.55 -9.98 8.71
C SER A 302 -21.06 -9.98 8.41
N ASN A 303 -21.91 -9.59 9.38
CA ASN A 303 -23.35 -9.48 9.19
C ASN A 303 -23.76 -8.34 8.26
N ASP A 304 -22.96 -7.27 8.22
CA ASP A 304 -23.22 -6.08 7.40
C ASP A 304 -22.88 -6.31 5.91
N ILE A 305 -22.13 -7.37 5.62
CA ILE A 305 -21.76 -7.74 4.25
C ILE A 305 -22.93 -8.44 3.59
N HIS A 306 -23.37 -7.97 2.42
CA HIS A 306 -24.48 -8.56 1.67
C HIS A 306 -24.00 -9.71 0.77
N LYS A 307 -22.82 -9.55 0.15
CA LYS A 307 -22.23 -10.51 -0.79
C LYS A 307 -20.74 -10.65 -0.58
N VAL A 308 -20.23 -11.86 -0.85
CA VAL A 308 -18.80 -12.14 -0.89
C VAL A 308 -18.45 -12.63 -2.29
N LEU A 309 -17.57 -11.92 -2.98
CA LEU A 309 -17.11 -12.27 -4.32
C LEU A 309 -15.73 -12.92 -4.25
N LEU A 310 -15.54 -13.99 -4.99
CA LEU A 310 -14.25 -14.66 -5.12
C LEU A 310 -13.59 -14.27 -6.44
N VAL A 311 -12.36 -13.77 -6.34
CA VAL A 311 -11.54 -13.32 -7.46
C VAL A 311 -10.19 -14.04 -7.39
N GLY A 312 -9.56 -14.24 -8.56
CA GLY A 312 -8.31 -14.96 -8.67
C GLY A 312 -8.47 -16.49 -8.67
N GLY A 313 -7.68 -17.17 -9.49
CA GLY A 313 -7.79 -18.61 -9.73
C GLY A 313 -7.60 -19.47 -8.49
N SER A 314 -6.84 -19.01 -7.48
CA SER A 314 -6.59 -19.74 -6.23
C SER A 314 -7.82 -19.84 -5.33
N THR A 315 -8.84 -19.02 -5.52
CA THR A 315 -10.12 -19.10 -4.81
C THR A 315 -10.95 -20.32 -5.22
N ARG A 316 -10.56 -21.03 -6.28
CA ARG A 316 -11.19 -22.30 -6.69
C ARG A 316 -10.85 -23.44 -5.73
N VAL A 317 -9.80 -23.33 -4.93
CA VAL A 317 -9.41 -24.33 -3.93
C VAL A 317 -10.49 -24.44 -2.84
N PRO A 318 -11.03 -25.65 -2.56
CA PRO A 318 -12.13 -25.82 -1.61
C PRO A 318 -11.82 -25.30 -0.21
N ALA A 319 -10.62 -25.55 0.32
CA ALA A 319 -10.20 -25.05 1.63
C ALA A 319 -10.27 -23.52 1.73
N VAL A 320 -9.96 -22.80 0.66
CA VAL A 320 -10.09 -21.34 0.61
C VAL A 320 -11.56 -20.92 0.74
N GLN A 321 -12.46 -21.58 -0.02
CA GLN A 321 -13.89 -21.28 0.04
C GLN A 321 -14.48 -21.56 1.43
N GLU A 322 -14.03 -22.61 2.10
CA GLU A 322 -14.46 -22.94 3.46
C GLU A 322 -13.99 -21.90 4.49
N VAL A 323 -12.75 -21.43 4.39
CA VAL A 323 -12.24 -20.37 5.25
C VAL A 323 -13.02 -19.07 5.05
N VAL A 324 -13.28 -18.67 3.80
CA VAL A 324 -14.09 -17.49 3.50
C VAL A 324 -15.49 -17.62 4.12
N LYS A 325 -16.14 -18.75 3.92
CA LYS A 325 -17.46 -19.02 4.51
C LYS A 325 -17.44 -18.99 6.04
N ARG A 326 -16.41 -19.55 6.65
CA ARG A 326 -16.24 -19.57 8.10
C ARG A 326 -16.10 -18.16 8.68
N ILE A 327 -15.29 -17.29 8.04
CA ILE A 327 -15.02 -15.93 8.51
C ILE A 327 -16.22 -15.02 8.28
N THR A 328 -16.83 -15.11 7.11
CA THR A 328 -17.92 -14.21 6.70
C THR A 328 -19.31 -14.70 7.07
N GLY A 329 -19.46 -15.98 7.39
CA GLY A 329 -20.77 -16.61 7.62
C GLY A 329 -21.64 -16.72 6.35
N LYS A 330 -21.06 -16.43 5.16
CA LYS A 330 -21.81 -16.36 3.90
C LYS A 330 -21.23 -17.31 2.85
N GLU A 331 -22.12 -17.86 2.01
CA GLU A 331 -21.69 -18.58 0.81
C GLU A 331 -21.12 -17.57 -0.19
N PRO A 332 -19.91 -17.79 -0.72
CA PRO A 332 -19.36 -16.95 -1.76
C PRO A 332 -20.21 -16.98 -3.03
N ASP A 333 -20.40 -15.81 -3.63
CA ASP A 333 -21.07 -15.68 -4.93
C ASP A 333 -20.16 -16.22 -6.04
N LYS A 334 -20.71 -17.02 -6.93
CA LYS A 334 -20.02 -17.66 -8.06
C LYS A 334 -20.49 -17.11 -9.42
N GLY A 335 -21.17 -15.97 -9.41
CA GLY A 335 -21.77 -15.36 -10.60
C GLY A 335 -20.76 -14.71 -11.55
N ILE A 336 -19.52 -14.47 -11.10
CA ILE A 336 -18.44 -13.92 -11.94
C ILE A 336 -17.36 -14.96 -12.21
N ASN A 337 -16.72 -14.87 -13.37
CA ASN A 337 -15.53 -15.68 -13.65
C ASN A 337 -14.31 -15.05 -12.96
N PRO A 338 -13.71 -15.73 -11.97
CA PRO A 338 -12.61 -15.16 -11.19
C PRO A 338 -11.31 -14.92 -11.99
N ASP A 339 -11.19 -15.48 -13.20
CA ASP A 339 -10.02 -15.31 -14.07
C ASP A 339 -10.19 -14.18 -15.09
N GLU A 340 -11.40 -13.63 -15.25
CA GLU A 340 -11.72 -12.64 -16.29
C GLU A 340 -12.32 -11.34 -15.76
N CYS A 341 -12.97 -11.39 -14.60
CA CYS A 341 -13.74 -10.25 -14.07
C CYS A 341 -12.90 -8.99 -13.87
N VAL A 342 -11.63 -9.14 -13.54
CA VAL A 342 -10.70 -8.02 -13.36
C VAL A 342 -10.45 -7.30 -14.69
N ALA A 343 -10.18 -8.01 -15.77
CA ALA A 343 -10.02 -7.43 -17.11
C ALA A 343 -11.32 -6.81 -17.63
N ILE A 344 -12.46 -7.46 -17.35
CA ILE A 344 -13.80 -6.94 -17.67
C ILE A 344 -14.02 -5.58 -16.97
N GLY A 345 -13.76 -5.51 -15.67
CA GLY A 345 -13.90 -4.26 -14.93
C GLY A 345 -12.95 -3.16 -15.40
N ALA A 346 -11.73 -3.51 -15.79
CA ALA A 346 -10.79 -2.58 -16.40
C ALA A 346 -11.30 -2.03 -17.74
N ALA A 347 -11.96 -2.86 -18.56
CA ALA A 347 -12.59 -2.41 -19.81
C ALA A 347 -13.79 -1.50 -19.55
N ILE A 348 -14.64 -1.80 -18.55
CA ILE A 348 -15.73 -0.92 -18.12
C ILE A 348 -15.20 0.45 -17.72
N GLN A 349 -14.11 0.48 -16.91
CA GLN A 349 -13.44 1.75 -16.56
C GLN A 349 -12.91 2.48 -17.79
N GLY A 350 -12.40 1.77 -18.81
CA GLY A 350 -12.04 2.33 -20.11
C GLY A 350 -13.26 2.95 -20.80
N GLY A 351 -14.42 2.30 -20.73
CA GLY A 351 -15.71 2.81 -21.25
C GLY A 351 -16.19 4.07 -20.53
N VAL A 352 -15.96 4.15 -19.20
CA VAL A 352 -16.24 5.40 -18.44
C VAL A 352 -15.36 6.54 -18.92
N LEU A 353 -14.05 6.27 -19.11
CA LEU A 353 -13.10 7.29 -19.57
C LEU A 353 -13.34 7.75 -21.01
N SER A 354 -13.86 6.87 -21.89
CA SER A 354 -14.25 7.25 -23.27
C SER A 354 -15.61 7.92 -23.34
N GLY A 355 -16.44 7.81 -22.29
CA GLY A 355 -17.83 8.28 -22.26
C GLY A 355 -18.83 7.30 -22.88
N ASP A 356 -18.40 6.07 -23.19
CA ASP A 356 -19.27 4.99 -23.67
C ASP A 356 -20.16 4.42 -22.56
N VAL A 357 -19.65 4.42 -21.30
CA VAL A 357 -20.36 4.11 -20.08
C VAL A 357 -20.60 5.39 -19.31
N LYS A 358 -21.86 5.65 -18.91
CA LYS A 358 -22.28 6.86 -18.19
C LYS A 358 -22.81 6.47 -16.81
N ASP A 359 -22.90 7.48 -15.95
CA ASP A 359 -23.52 7.39 -14.61
C ASP A 359 -22.85 6.35 -13.70
N LEU A 360 -21.52 6.16 -13.85
CA LEU A 360 -20.72 5.30 -13.02
C LEU A 360 -19.55 6.10 -12.41
N VAL A 361 -19.47 6.10 -11.08
CA VAL A 361 -18.43 6.78 -10.30
C VAL A 361 -17.69 5.75 -9.44
N LEU A 362 -16.37 5.78 -9.53
CA LEU A 362 -15.49 4.94 -8.75
C LEU A 362 -14.69 5.78 -7.77
N LEU A 363 -14.79 5.44 -6.48
CA LEU A 363 -14.02 6.04 -5.39
C LEU A 363 -13.16 4.95 -4.75
N ASP A 364 -11.86 5.05 -4.93
CA ASP A 364 -10.86 4.12 -4.39
C ASP A 364 -10.17 4.70 -3.16
N VAL A 365 -9.33 3.94 -2.46
CA VAL A 365 -8.67 4.36 -1.23
C VAL A 365 -7.16 4.10 -1.28
N THR A 366 -6.38 4.86 -0.48
CA THR A 366 -4.97 4.54 -0.24
C THR A 366 -4.83 3.38 0.75
N PRO A 367 -4.00 2.35 0.45
CA PRO A 367 -3.91 1.14 1.29
C PRO A 367 -3.15 1.35 2.59
N LEU A 368 -2.24 2.33 2.65
CA LEU A 368 -1.35 2.60 3.78
C LEU A 368 -1.31 4.09 4.09
N SER A 369 -1.07 4.42 5.37
CA SER A 369 -0.88 5.80 5.81
C SER A 369 0.38 6.42 5.22
N LEU A 370 0.32 7.72 4.93
CA LEU A 370 1.39 8.52 4.37
C LEU A 370 1.71 9.70 5.28
N GLY A 371 2.99 10.00 5.43
CA GLY A 371 3.44 11.10 6.27
C GLY A 371 4.93 11.36 6.16
N ILE A 372 5.46 12.09 7.11
CA ILE A 372 6.88 12.46 7.16
C ILE A 372 7.49 12.11 8.51
N GLU A 373 8.81 11.98 8.52
CA GLU A 373 9.60 11.95 9.76
C GLU A 373 9.63 13.34 10.37
N THR A 374 9.35 13.42 11.67
CA THR A 374 9.44 14.64 12.47
C THR A 374 10.49 14.49 13.57
N TYR A 375 10.67 15.55 14.35
CA TYR A 375 11.70 15.59 15.39
C TYR A 375 11.59 14.41 16.36
N GLY A 376 12.73 13.77 16.64
CA GLY A 376 12.79 12.56 17.47
C GLY A 376 12.57 11.24 16.71
N GLY A 377 12.51 11.26 15.36
CA GLY A 377 12.29 10.06 14.53
C GLY A 377 10.86 9.55 14.56
N VAL A 378 9.90 10.42 14.89
CA VAL A 378 8.47 10.10 14.93
C VAL A 378 7.90 10.16 13.51
N PHE A 379 7.02 9.21 13.18
CA PHE A 379 6.24 9.24 11.95
C PHE A 379 4.95 10.03 12.17
N THR A 380 4.87 11.20 11.55
CA THR A 380 3.66 12.04 11.59
C THR A 380 2.84 11.79 10.33
N LYS A 381 1.66 11.20 10.51
CA LYS A 381 0.73 10.88 9.43
C LYS A 381 0.00 12.13 8.97
N LEU A 382 -0.05 12.35 7.65
CA LEU A 382 -0.85 13.40 7.01
C LEU A 382 -2.08 12.80 6.32
N ILE A 383 -1.94 11.62 5.74
CA ILE A 383 -3.04 10.88 5.11
C ILE A 383 -3.10 9.51 5.77
N GLU A 384 -4.22 9.20 6.39
CA GLU A 384 -4.48 7.89 7.00
C GLU A 384 -4.78 6.84 5.92
N ARG A 385 -4.49 5.57 6.21
CA ARG A 385 -4.92 4.45 5.35
C ARG A 385 -6.44 4.47 5.16
N ASN A 386 -6.88 3.91 4.06
CA ASN A 386 -8.29 3.89 3.66
C ASN A 386 -8.90 5.30 3.47
N THR A 387 -8.09 6.33 3.25
CA THR A 387 -8.56 7.64 2.78
C THR A 387 -8.92 7.54 1.31
N THR A 388 -10.12 8.00 0.94
CA THR A 388 -10.60 8.05 -0.45
C THR A 388 -9.69 8.88 -1.33
N ILE A 389 -9.39 8.39 -2.53
CA ILE A 389 -8.56 9.04 -3.53
C ILE A 389 -9.37 9.40 -4.80
N PRO A 390 -9.02 10.49 -5.51
CA PRO A 390 -7.90 11.40 -5.26
C PRO A 390 -8.08 12.26 -4.02
N THR A 391 -6.98 12.60 -3.36
CA THR A 391 -7.02 13.44 -2.15
C THR A 391 -5.78 14.31 -2.03
N LYS A 392 -5.94 15.46 -1.37
CA LYS A 392 -4.86 16.38 -1.09
C LYS A 392 -4.95 16.85 0.35
N LYS A 393 -3.86 16.72 1.09
CA LYS A 393 -3.76 17.20 2.48
C LYS A 393 -2.45 17.94 2.71
N SER A 394 -2.53 19.03 3.45
CA SER A 394 -1.39 19.87 3.84
C SER A 394 -1.33 20.02 5.34
N GLN A 395 -0.11 20.11 5.87
CA GLN A 395 0.14 20.43 7.26
C GLN A 395 1.37 21.33 7.38
N ILE A 396 1.33 22.28 8.33
CA ILE A 396 2.43 23.20 8.60
C ILE A 396 3.36 22.56 9.64
N PHE A 397 4.64 22.55 9.31
CA PHE A 397 5.75 22.13 10.16
C PHE A 397 6.72 23.30 10.37
N SER A 398 7.71 23.10 11.22
CA SER A 398 8.70 24.13 11.48
C SER A 398 10.12 23.55 11.59
N THR A 399 11.11 24.43 11.76
CA THR A 399 12.50 24.06 11.97
C THR A 399 12.75 23.51 13.38
N ALA A 400 13.67 22.55 13.51
CA ALA A 400 14.03 21.90 14.76
C ALA A 400 15.20 22.61 15.51
N ALA A 401 15.93 23.50 14.83
CA ALA A 401 17.09 24.22 15.38
C ALA A 401 17.06 25.70 15.00
N ASP A 402 17.71 26.53 15.85
CA ASP A 402 17.88 27.96 15.58
C ASP A 402 18.76 28.17 14.36
N GLY A 403 18.43 29.18 13.54
CA GLY A 403 19.20 29.56 12.36
C GLY A 403 19.21 28.52 11.25
N GLN A 404 18.34 27.52 11.31
CA GLN A 404 18.25 26.48 10.28
C GLN A 404 17.72 27.07 8.97
N THR A 405 18.51 26.94 7.89
CA THR A 405 18.21 27.48 6.56
C THR A 405 17.74 26.44 5.54
N SER A 406 17.67 25.19 5.96
CA SER A 406 17.15 24.08 5.14
C SER A 406 16.50 23.01 6.01
N VAL A 407 15.52 22.29 5.44
CA VAL A 407 14.91 21.13 6.06
C VAL A 407 14.93 19.95 5.10
N GLU A 408 15.24 18.77 5.61
CA GLU A 408 15.04 17.52 4.87
C GLU A 408 13.62 17.02 5.14
N VAL A 409 12.89 16.75 4.08
CA VAL A 409 11.57 16.10 4.13
C VAL A 409 11.78 14.63 3.81
N HIS A 410 11.63 13.78 4.82
CA HIS A 410 11.70 12.33 4.69
C HIS A 410 10.28 11.78 4.59
N VAL A 411 9.88 11.37 3.39
CA VAL A 411 8.54 10.87 3.06
C VAL A 411 8.46 9.39 3.37
N LEU A 412 7.43 9.01 4.12
CA LEU A 412 7.25 7.67 4.66
C LEU A 412 5.84 7.13 4.36
N GLN A 413 5.76 5.80 4.25
CA GLN A 413 4.51 5.05 4.14
C GLN A 413 4.51 3.88 5.13
N GLY A 414 3.42 3.67 5.85
CA GLY A 414 3.24 2.57 6.78
C GLY A 414 2.39 2.93 7.98
N GLU A 415 2.37 2.03 8.98
CA GLU A 415 1.49 2.15 10.15
C GLU A 415 2.25 2.29 11.47
N ARG A 416 3.59 2.16 11.46
CA ARG A 416 4.42 2.26 12.67
C ARG A 416 4.57 3.72 13.11
N GLU A 417 4.54 3.97 14.41
CA GLU A 417 4.69 5.32 14.99
C GLU A 417 6.10 5.91 14.82
N MET A 418 7.11 5.03 14.67
CA MET A 418 8.50 5.47 14.50
C MET A 418 8.90 5.42 13.02
N ALA A 419 9.53 6.49 12.54
CA ALA A 419 9.97 6.65 11.16
C ALA A 419 10.85 5.49 10.65
N ALA A 420 11.77 5.00 11.49
CA ALA A 420 12.71 3.93 11.15
C ALA A 420 12.05 2.59 10.78
N TYR A 421 10.79 2.41 11.17
CA TYR A 421 10.04 1.18 10.94
C TYR A 421 9.01 1.27 9.82
N ASN A 422 8.98 2.43 9.14
CA ASN A 422 8.11 2.66 7.99
C ASN A 422 8.92 2.69 6.69
N LYS A 423 8.23 2.47 5.57
CA LYS A 423 8.86 2.52 4.26
C LYS A 423 9.22 3.94 3.88
N THR A 424 10.49 4.17 3.53
CA THR A 424 10.91 5.41 2.87
C THR A 424 10.41 5.42 1.42
N LEU A 425 9.60 6.39 1.07
CA LEU A 425 9.21 6.67 -0.30
C LEU A 425 10.18 7.61 -1.01
N GLY A 426 10.76 8.56 -0.27
CA GLY A 426 11.73 9.50 -0.80
C GLY A 426 12.25 10.47 0.24
N ARG A 427 13.31 11.20 -0.13
CA ARG A 427 13.88 12.30 0.66
C ARG A 427 14.17 13.46 -0.26
N PHE A 428 13.87 14.67 0.18
CA PHE A 428 14.25 15.87 -0.54
C PHE A 428 14.49 17.01 0.44
N GLN A 429 15.25 18.02 -0.01
CA GLN A 429 15.65 19.12 0.84
C GLN A 429 15.02 20.42 0.35
N LEU A 430 14.30 21.11 1.23
CA LEU A 430 13.88 22.49 1.03
C LEU A 430 14.98 23.41 1.57
N THR A 431 15.52 24.27 0.72
CA THR A 431 16.61 25.21 1.05
C THR A 431 16.13 26.65 0.90
N GLY A 432 16.95 27.60 1.42
CA GLY A 432 16.65 29.02 1.31
C GLY A 432 15.59 29.51 2.31
N ILE A 433 15.42 28.81 3.41
CA ILE A 433 14.63 29.25 4.55
C ILE A 433 15.39 30.38 5.24
N PRO A 434 14.79 31.53 5.54
CA PRO A 434 15.44 32.60 6.30
C PRO A 434 15.85 32.11 7.69
N ALA A 435 17.08 32.44 8.10
CA ALA A 435 17.55 32.10 9.44
C ALA A 435 16.65 32.76 10.49
N ALA A 436 16.03 31.95 11.33
CA ALA A 436 15.12 32.38 12.39
C ALA A 436 15.26 31.43 13.60
N PRO A 437 14.74 31.80 14.76
CA PRO A 437 14.63 30.86 15.88
C PRO A 437 13.83 29.62 15.49
N ARG A 438 14.14 28.48 16.12
CA ARG A 438 13.38 27.23 15.91
C ARG A 438 11.88 27.46 16.17
N GLY A 439 11.04 26.79 15.41
CA GLY A 439 9.59 26.90 15.56
C GLY A 439 8.97 28.15 14.90
N VAL A 440 9.77 29.11 14.41
CA VAL A 440 9.27 30.33 13.75
C VAL A 440 9.00 30.12 12.25
N PRO A 441 9.91 29.50 11.45
CA PRO A 441 9.61 29.24 10.04
C PRO A 441 8.41 28.33 9.89
N GLN A 442 7.53 28.66 8.94
CA GLN A 442 6.35 27.87 8.61
C GLN A 442 6.58 27.14 7.28
N ILE A 443 6.64 25.83 7.33
CA ILE A 443 6.90 24.96 6.18
C ILE A 443 5.66 24.12 5.94
N GLU A 444 4.92 24.45 4.88
CA GLU A 444 3.77 23.69 4.47
C GLU A 444 4.23 22.43 3.70
N VAL A 445 3.93 21.26 4.21
CA VAL A 445 4.13 19.99 3.50
C VAL A 445 2.78 19.51 2.99
N THR A 446 2.71 19.27 1.68
CA THR A 446 1.50 18.86 1.00
C THR A 446 1.69 17.48 0.38
N PHE A 447 0.78 16.57 0.65
CA PHE A 447 0.61 15.30 -0.03
C PHE A 447 -0.56 15.40 -1.00
N ASP A 448 -0.35 15.04 -2.25
CA ASP A 448 -1.32 15.03 -3.31
C ASP A 448 -1.34 13.65 -3.96
N ILE A 449 -2.42 12.89 -3.78
CA ILE A 449 -2.59 11.55 -4.34
C ILE A 449 -3.54 11.65 -5.52
N ASP A 450 -3.08 11.23 -6.68
CA ASP A 450 -3.90 11.21 -7.89
C ASP A 450 -4.90 10.03 -7.88
N ALA A 451 -5.76 10.00 -8.89
CA ALA A 451 -6.73 8.93 -9.05
C ALA A 451 -6.11 7.55 -9.34
N ASN A 452 -4.82 7.46 -9.65
CA ASN A 452 -4.08 6.20 -9.85
C ASN A 452 -3.42 5.73 -8.55
N GLY A 453 -3.54 6.50 -7.46
CA GLY A 453 -2.87 6.25 -6.20
C GLY A 453 -1.39 6.65 -6.19
N ILE A 454 -0.94 7.47 -7.16
CA ILE A 454 0.44 7.97 -7.24
C ILE A 454 0.58 9.20 -6.37
N VAL A 455 1.62 9.22 -5.55
CA VAL A 455 1.85 10.23 -4.51
C VAL A 455 2.83 11.30 -5.00
N HIS A 456 2.41 12.56 -4.89
CA HIS A 456 3.23 13.73 -5.08
C HIS A 456 3.37 14.47 -3.75
N VAL A 457 4.60 14.77 -3.35
CA VAL A 457 4.86 15.50 -2.11
C VAL A 457 5.59 16.80 -2.42
N SER A 458 5.11 17.90 -1.84
CA SER A 458 5.77 19.20 -1.93
C SER A 458 5.98 19.80 -0.54
N ALA A 459 7.04 20.59 -0.40
CA ALA A 459 7.29 21.42 0.76
C ALA A 459 7.47 22.87 0.32
N LYS A 460 6.86 23.82 1.03
CA LYS A 460 6.90 25.24 0.74
C LYS A 460 7.19 26.04 2.00
N ASP A 461 8.17 26.91 1.94
CA ASP A 461 8.36 27.94 2.96
C ASP A 461 7.33 29.06 2.75
N MET A 462 6.45 29.26 3.72
CA MET A 462 5.34 30.20 3.63
C MET A 462 5.81 31.68 3.64
N ALA A 463 6.98 31.96 4.21
CA ALA A 463 7.51 33.33 4.26
C ALA A 463 8.15 33.78 2.94
N THR A 464 8.92 32.91 2.29
CA THR A 464 9.65 33.24 1.04
C THR A 464 8.92 32.79 -0.21
N GLY A 465 8.00 31.84 -0.09
CA GLY A 465 7.36 31.18 -1.21
C GLY A 465 8.24 30.13 -1.91
N ASN A 466 9.47 29.91 -1.42
CA ASN A 466 10.36 28.87 -1.94
C ASN A 466 9.68 27.50 -1.78
N SER A 467 9.67 26.71 -2.83
CA SER A 467 9.07 25.38 -2.82
C SER A 467 9.97 24.36 -3.48
N GLN A 468 9.90 23.14 -2.97
CA GLN A 468 10.46 21.94 -3.59
C GLN A 468 9.38 20.87 -3.64
N ASN A 469 9.40 20.08 -4.70
CA ASN A 469 8.50 18.96 -4.86
C ASN A 469 9.28 17.72 -5.26
N VAL A 470 8.73 16.57 -4.91
CA VAL A 470 9.17 15.27 -5.39
C VAL A 470 7.94 14.49 -5.85
N SER A 471 8.00 13.99 -7.05
CA SER A 471 7.14 12.87 -7.44
C SER A 471 7.82 11.61 -6.93
N ILE A 472 7.10 10.81 -6.18
CA ILE A 472 7.65 9.56 -5.68
C ILE A 472 7.84 8.64 -6.88
N THR A 473 9.07 8.52 -7.34
CA THR A 473 9.46 7.58 -8.38
C THR A 473 10.23 6.42 -7.74
N ALA A 474 10.05 5.22 -8.27
CA ALA A 474 10.58 3.97 -7.74
C ALA A 474 12.11 3.93 -7.57
N SER A 475 12.66 4.68 -6.62
CA SER A 475 14.09 4.69 -6.33
C SER A 475 14.48 3.96 -5.04
N THR A 476 13.55 3.33 -4.35
CA THR A 476 13.83 2.70 -3.05
C THR A 476 13.46 1.22 -3.04
N ASN A 477 14.49 0.43 -2.85
CA ASN A 477 14.53 -1.01 -2.78
C ASN A 477 13.96 -1.53 -1.46
N LEU A 478 12.65 -1.66 -1.32
CA LEU A 478 12.10 -2.53 -0.30
C LEU A 478 11.33 -3.66 -0.99
N THR A 479 11.60 -4.86 -0.54
CA THR A 479 10.84 -6.04 -0.96
C THR A 479 9.47 -6.00 -0.30
N ASP A 480 8.51 -6.64 -0.92
CA ASP A 480 7.15 -6.76 -0.38
C ASP A 480 7.13 -7.47 0.99
N ASP A 481 8.10 -8.35 1.28
CA ASP A 481 8.37 -8.91 2.63
C ASP A 481 8.58 -7.82 3.69
N ASP A 482 9.12 -6.68 3.30
CA ASP A 482 9.33 -5.56 4.22
C ASP A 482 8.01 -4.85 4.54
N ILE A 483 7.04 -4.84 3.62
CA ILE A 483 5.72 -4.24 3.84
C ILE A 483 4.87 -5.11 4.75
N ASP A 484 4.79 -6.41 4.48
CA ASP A 484 4.06 -7.36 5.32
C ASP A 484 4.68 -7.48 6.71
N ARG A 485 6.02 -7.45 6.78
CA ARG A 485 6.74 -7.38 8.05
C ARG A 485 6.43 -6.09 8.79
N ALA A 486 6.40 -4.94 8.08
CA ALA A 486 6.08 -3.65 8.69
C ALA A 486 4.66 -3.60 9.26
N VAL A 487 3.66 -4.18 8.58
CA VAL A 487 2.28 -4.22 9.10
C VAL A 487 2.17 -5.16 10.31
N LYS A 488 2.71 -6.38 10.23
CA LYS A 488 2.72 -7.33 11.36
C LYS A 488 3.54 -6.83 12.54
N ASP A 489 4.69 -6.21 12.28
CA ASP A 489 5.51 -5.57 13.29
C ASP A 489 4.81 -4.35 13.91
N ALA A 490 4.04 -3.59 13.11
CA ALA A 490 3.23 -2.49 13.64
C ALA A 490 2.18 -2.98 14.64
N GLU A 491 1.46 -4.06 14.31
CA GLU A 491 0.46 -4.64 15.21
C GLU A 491 1.09 -5.28 16.45
N ALA A 492 2.22 -6.00 16.28
CA ALA A 492 2.92 -6.65 17.38
C ALA A 492 3.57 -5.66 18.36
N HIS A 493 3.96 -4.47 17.87
CA HIS A 493 4.69 -3.47 18.66
C HIS A 493 3.89 -2.18 18.88
N ALA A 494 2.59 -2.15 18.55
CA ALA A 494 1.76 -0.95 18.62
C ALA A 494 1.79 -0.28 20.01
N GLU A 495 1.70 -1.08 21.09
CA GLU A 495 1.79 -0.57 22.47
C GLU A 495 3.19 -0.03 22.82
N GLU A 496 4.25 -0.70 22.34
CA GLU A 496 5.64 -0.27 22.58
C GLU A 496 5.95 1.02 21.80
N ASP A 497 5.54 1.09 20.54
CA ASP A 497 5.74 2.27 19.69
C ASP A 497 4.95 3.47 20.20
N LYS A 498 3.70 3.27 20.64
CA LYS A 498 2.88 4.30 21.26
C LYS A 498 3.57 4.86 22.51
N LYS A 499 4.09 4.00 23.35
CA LYS A 499 4.83 4.40 24.55
C LYS A 499 6.09 5.20 24.19
N LYS A 500 6.87 4.76 23.20
CA LYS A 500 8.05 5.51 22.72
C LYS A 500 7.68 6.88 22.15
N LYS A 501 6.60 6.97 21.40
CA LYS A 501 6.07 8.23 20.88
C LYS A 501 5.71 9.18 22.02
N GLU A 502 4.92 8.70 23.01
CA GLU A 502 4.55 9.48 24.19
C GLU A 502 5.79 9.98 24.96
N GLU A 503 6.81 9.13 25.14
CA GLU A 503 8.08 9.50 25.78
C GLU A 503 8.80 10.62 25.01
N ILE A 504 8.85 10.52 23.67
CA ILE A 504 9.45 11.53 22.79
C ILE A 504 8.65 12.84 22.82
N GLU A 505 7.33 12.78 22.75
CA GLU A 505 6.46 13.97 22.81
C GLU A 505 6.60 14.72 24.14
N VAL A 506 6.60 14.00 25.26
CA VAL A 506 6.83 14.60 26.58
C VAL A 506 8.19 15.28 26.64
N ARG A 507 9.24 14.64 26.10
CA ARG A 507 10.58 15.22 26.05
C ARG A 507 10.63 16.47 25.16
N ASN A 508 10.08 16.41 23.97
CA ASN A 508 10.04 17.52 23.02
C ASN A 508 9.29 18.73 23.58
N ASN A 509 8.18 18.48 24.26
CA ASN A 509 7.39 19.52 24.93
C ASN A 509 8.20 20.19 26.06
N ALA A 510 8.90 19.40 26.88
CA ALA A 510 9.74 19.89 27.94
C ALA A 510 10.90 20.76 27.40
N GLU A 511 11.61 20.28 26.36
CA GLU A 511 12.69 21.03 25.72
C GLU A 511 12.19 22.32 25.08
N SER A 512 11.01 22.31 24.45
CA SER A 512 10.40 23.49 23.86
C SER A 512 9.99 24.51 24.93
N LEU A 513 9.43 24.05 26.05
CA LEU A 513 9.04 24.92 27.15
C LEU A 513 10.27 25.56 27.80
N VAL A 514 11.34 24.79 28.07
CA VAL A 514 12.59 25.30 28.59
C VAL A 514 13.13 26.40 27.67
N TYR A 515 13.25 26.14 26.38
CA TYR A 515 13.75 27.12 25.41
C TYR A 515 12.91 28.40 25.38
N ASN A 516 11.57 28.27 25.31
CA ASN A 516 10.67 29.42 25.28
C ASN A 516 10.71 30.22 26.57
N SER A 517 10.85 29.56 27.73
CA SER A 517 10.96 30.19 29.03
C SER A 517 12.27 30.99 29.15
N GLU A 518 13.40 30.41 28.75
CA GLU A 518 14.70 31.11 28.73
C GLU A 518 14.72 32.34 27.82
N LYS A 519 14.15 32.17 26.62
CA LYS A 519 13.99 33.25 25.65
C LYS A 519 13.16 34.39 26.22
N THR A 520 11.99 34.05 26.80
CA THR A 520 11.08 35.05 27.40
C THR A 520 11.74 35.78 28.57
N LEU A 521 12.49 35.07 29.43
CA LEU A 521 13.25 35.72 30.51
C LEU A 521 14.30 36.69 29.97
N THR A 522 14.94 36.38 28.85
CA THR A 522 15.90 37.23 28.18
C THR A 522 15.24 38.46 27.56
N ASP A 523 14.14 38.28 26.85
CA ASP A 523 13.40 39.34 26.15
C ASP A 523 12.71 40.31 27.12
N LEU A 524 12.28 39.84 28.29
CA LEU A 524 11.65 40.66 29.32
C LEU A 524 12.66 41.46 30.18
N GLY A 525 13.88 40.96 30.32
CA GLY A 525 14.95 41.66 31.03
C GLY A 525 14.54 42.21 32.41
N ASP A 526 14.68 43.55 32.60
CA ASP A 526 14.36 44.24 33.85
C ASP A 526 12.87 44.48 34.12
N LYS A 527 11.98 43.98 33.22
CA LYS A 527 10.51 44.12 33.37
C LYS A 527 9.91 43.09 34.34
N ILE A 528 10.71 42.13 34.79
CA ILE A 528 10.33 41.10 35.76
C ILE A 528 11.01 41.35 37.07
N SER A 529 10.33 41.07 38.19
CA SER A 529 10.99 41.16 39.51
C SER A 529 12.06 40.07 39.64
N GLY A 530 13.17 40.40 40.35
CA GLY A 530 14.24 39.45 40.57
C GLY A 530 13.81 38.15 41.27
N GLU A 531 12.72 38.20 42.07
CA GLU A 531 12.17 37.04 42.75
C GLU A 531 11.42 36.11 41.78
N GLU A 532 10.62 36.69 40.86
CA GLU A 532 9.91 35.92 39.84
C GLU A 532 10.84 35.28 38.84
N LYS A 533 11.86 36.02 38.39
CA LYS A 533 12.91 35.52 37.52
C LYS A 533 13.64 34.33 38.15
N ALA A 534 14.02 34.42 39.41
CA ALA A 534 14.69 33.35 40.14
C ALA A 534 13.81 32.06 40.26
N LYS A 535 12.49 32.24 40.45
CA LYS A 535 11.54 31.09 40.48
C LYS A 535 11.47 30.38 39.16
N VAL A 536 11.35 31.10 38.04
CA VAL A 536 11.30 30.49 36.69
C VAL A 536 12.63 29.83 36.35
N GLU A 537 13.76 30.50 36.62
CA GLU A 537 15.10 29.93 36.39
C GLU A 537 15.32 28.63 37.18
N ALA A 538 14.86 28.57 38.45
CA ALA A 538 14.95 27.33 39.24
C ALA A 538 14.16 26.18 38.64
N GLU A 539 12.94 26.42 38.11
CA GLU A 539 12.16 25.37 37.48
C GLU A 539 12.67 25.01 36.06
N ILE A 540 13.29 25.94 35.34
CA ILE A 540 14.07 25.66 34.13
C ILE A 540 15.20 24.68 34.42
N ASP A 541 16.00 24.94 35.45
CA ASP A 541 17.10 24.06 35.87
C ASP A 541 16.60 22.69 36.34
N ASN A 542 15.49 22.64 37.06
CA ASN A 542 14.87 21.39 37.47
C ASN A 542 14.38 20.57 36.25
N THR A 543 13.79 21.23 35.25
CA THR A 543 13.32 20.57 34.03
C THR A 543 14.48 20.05 33.18
N LYS A 544 15.58 20.83 33.07
CA LYS A 544 16.82 20.39 32.41
C LYS A 544 17.41 19.14 33.07
N LYS A 545 17.48 19.14 34.43
CA LYS A 545 17.94 17.96 35.18
C LYS A 545 17.03 16.75 34.98
N ALA A 546 15.72 16.95 34.91
CA ALA A 546 14.77 15.87 34.62
C ALA A 546 14.99 15.31 33.21
N LEU A 547 15.27 16.17 32.21
CA LEU A 547 15.60 15.77 30.85
C LEU A 547 16.87 14.89 30.74
N GLU A 548 17.83 15.05 31.65
CA GLU A 548 19.04 14.22 31.72
C GLU A 548 18.74 12.79 32.22
N THR A 549 17.66 12.58 32.96
CA THR A 549 17.35 11.28 33.58
C THR A 549 16.69 10.27 32.65
N ASN A 550 16.17 10.64 31.49
CA ASN A 550 15.32 9.84 30.59
C ASN A 550 14.08 9.21 31.28
N ASP A 551 13.66 9.73 32.43
CA ASP A 551 12.47 9.28 33.17
C ASP A 551 11.27 10.15 32.78
N THR A 552 10.41 9.62 31.95
CA THR A 552 9.25 10.32 31.37
C THR A 552 8.33 10.90 32.44
N ALA A 553 8.13 10.20 33.56
CA ALA A 553 7.28 10.70 34.65
C ALA A 553 7.90 11.93 35.32
N LYS A 554 9.21 11.90 35.57
CA LYS A 554 9.94 13.06 36.13
C LYS A 554 9.97 14.25 35.19
N ILE A 555 10.15 14.00 33.88
CA ILE A 555 10.13 15.05 32.87
C ILE A 555 8.75 15.71 32.87
N LYS A 556 7.66 14.92 32.85
CA LYS A 556 6.29 15.44 32.86
C LYS A 556 6.00 16.28 34.11
N GLU A 557 6.36 15.78 35.29
CA GLU A 557 6.19 16.51 36.55
C GLU A 557 6.95 17.84 36.57
N ALA A 558 8.21 17.85 36.10
CA ALA A 558 9.01 19.07 36.02
C ALA A 558 8.44 20.06 34.99
N THR A 559 7.96 19.56 33.86
CA THR A 559 7.30 20.37 32.82
C THR A 559 6.04 21.04 33.33
N GLU A 560 5.19 20.31 34.08
CA GLU A 560 3.97 20.87 34.70
C GLU A 560 4.30 21.98 35.71
N LYS A 561 5.35 21.80 36.51
CA LYS A 561 5.80 22.82 37.46
C LYS A 561 6.33 24.08 36.76
N LEU A 562 7.14 23.91 35.75
CA LEU A 562 7.64 25.02 34.93
C LEU A 562 6.51 25.77 34.26
N THR A 563 5.55 25.03 33.65
CA THR A 563 4.37 25.61 33.01
C THR A 563 3.59 26.49 34.00
N LYS A 564 3.38 25.99 35.21
CA LYS A 564 2.63 26.72 36.25
C LYS A 564 3.36 28.02 36.66
N VAL A 565 4.64 27.92 36.96
CA VAL A 565 5.43 29.10 37.39
C VAL A 565 5.54 30.13 36.27
N PHE A 566 5.69 29.68 35.04
CA PHE A 566 5.71 30.55 33.86
C PHE A 566 4.37 31.24 33.63
N TYR A 567 3.27 30.54 33.85
CA TYR A 567 1.91 31.09 33.74
C TYR A 567 1.65 32.13 34.83
N ASP A 568 2.04 31.85 36.09
CA ASP A 568 1.92 32.77 37.23
C ASP A 568 2.72 34.07 37.00
N MET A 569 3.94 33.96 36.43
CA MET A 569 4.73 35.10 36.02
C MET A 569 4.05 35.94 34.94
N SER A 570 3.53 35.28 33.91
CA SER A 570 2.85 35.95 32.79
C SER A 570 1.58 36.66 33.25
N GLU A 571 0.80 36.08 34.17
CA GLU A 571 -0.37 36.70 34.77
C GLU A 571 -0.01 37.98 35.58
N GLN A 572 1.09 37.93 36.34
CA GLN A 572 1.54 39.09 37.12
C GLN A 572 2.05 40.21 36.22
N LEU A 573 2.76 39.89 35.15
CA LEU A 573 3.15 40.86 34.13
C LEU A 573 1.97 41.57 33.51
N TYR A 574 0.91 40.82 33.19
CA TYR A 574 -0.33 41.36 32.60
C TYR A 574 -1.02 42.33 33.58
N LYS A 575 -1.09 41.96 34.89
CA LYS A 575 -1.68 42.80 35.95
C LYS A 575 -0.85 44.08 36.18
N ASN A 576 0.49 44.01 36.10
CA ASN A 576 1.36 45.14 36.28
C ASN A 576 1.39 46.11 35.08
N ALA A 577 1.16 45.58 33.86
CA ALA A 577 1.11 46.36 32.63
C ALA A 577 -0.22 47.10 32.45
N ASN A 578 -1.33 46.66 33.13
CA ASN A 578 -2.64 47.26 33.04
C ASN A 578 -3.30 47.41 34.42
N PRO A 579 -2.82 48.33 35.31
CA PRO A 579 -3.35 48.47 36.66
C PRO A 579 -4.81 49.00 36.75
N ASN A 580 -5.44 49.37 35.62
CA ASN A 580 -6.77 49.94 35.54
C ASN A 580 -7.81 49.13 34.72
N ALA A 581 -7.48 47.90 34.29
CA ALA A 581 -8.46 47.01 33.72
C ALA A 581 -9.30 46.39 34.85
N GLY A 582 -10.37 47.07 35.24
CA GLY A 582 -11.37 46.54 36.16
C GLY A 582 -11.85 45.20 35.62
N VAL A 583 -11.84 44.19 36.48
CA VAL A 583 -12.32 42.85 36.20
C VAL A 583 -13.80 42.97 35.86
N ASP A 584 -14.18 42.77 34.60
CA ASP A 584 -15.57 42.55 34.21
C ASP A 584 -15.95 41.15 34.72
N PRO A 585 -16.91 41.05 35.66
CA PRO A 585 -17.32 39.76 36.24
C PRO A 585 -17.95 38.80 35.22
N ASN A 586 -18.14 39.24 33.96
CA ASN A 586 -18.74 38.43 32.88
C ASN A 586 -17.72 37.84 31.92
N ALA A 587 -16.42 38.09 32.11
CA ALA A 587 -15.37 37.46 31.29
C ALA A 587 -14.95 36.07 31.78
N ALA A 588 -15.57 35.53 32.81
CA ALA A 588 -15.29 34.21 33.39
C ALA A 588 -15.88 33.01 32.61
N ASN A 589 -16.40 33.24 31.38
CA ASN A 589 -16.90 32.19 30.50
C ASN A 589 -16.18 32.16 29.12
N ALA A 590 -14.93 32.56 29.05
CA ALA A 590 -14.10 32.13 27.93
C ALA A 590 -13.73 30.65 28.16
N GLU A 591 -14.44 29.75 27.49
CA GLU A 591 -14.05 28.33 27.39
C GLU A 591 -12.60 28.29 26.99
N GLY A 592 -11.77 27.58 27.76
CA GLY A 592 -10.38 27.27 27.38
C GLY A 592 -10.35 26.48 26.08
N PRO A 593 -9.19 26.37 25.43
CA PRO A 593 -9.09 25.68 24.16
C PRO A 593 -9.71 24.28 24.26
N LYS A 594 -10.62 23.96 23.33
CA LYS A 594 -11.26 22.65 23.28
C LYS A 594 -10.23 21.61 22.89
N THR A 595 -10.00 20.68 23.78
CA THR A 595 -9.22 19.47 23.49
C THR A 595 -10.16 18.34 23.08
N ASP A 596 -9.74 17.53 22.10
CA ASP A 596 -10.41 16.28 21.81
C ASP A 596 -10.16 15.24 22.94
N GLU A 597 -10.82 14.09 22.86
CA GLU A 597 -10.67 12.99 23.82
C GLU A 597 -9.23 12.46 23.92
N ASN A 598 -8.33 12.90 23.04
CA ASN A 598 -6.90 12.54 22.97
C ASN A 598 -5.94 13.67 23.41
N GLY A 599 -6.47 14.82 23.86
CA GLY A 599 -5.65 15.91 24.43
C GLY A 599 -5.02 16.86 23.40
N ASN A 600 -5.44 16.85 22.13
CA ASN A 600 -4.95 17.77 21.11
C ASN A 600 -5.69 19.10 21.16
N VAL A 601 -4.95 20.21 21.15
CA VAL A 601 -5.47 21.58 21.16
C VAL A 601 -5.76 22.01 19.73
N TYR A 602 -7.05 22.29 19.43
CA TYR A 602 -7.47 22.97 18.21
C TYR A 602 -7.81 24.41 18.54
N ASP A 603 -7.01 25.34 18.08
CA ASP A 603 -7.36 26.76 18.09
C ASP A 603 -6.99 27.40 16.75
N ALA A 604 -8.01 27.61 15.93
CA ALA A 604 -7.99 28.58 14.85
C ALA A 604 -9.42 29.01 14.56
N ASP A 605 -9.87 30.06 15.28
CA ASP A 605 -11.04 30.84 14.86
C ASP A 605 -10.71 31.58 13.55
N TYR A 606 -11.19 31.06 12.44
CA TYR A 606 -11.23 31.77 11.17
C TYR A 606 -12.57 32.48 11.05
N LYS A 607 -12.59 33.81 11.17
CA LYS A 607 -13.68 34.64 10.68
C LYS A 607 -13.54 34.75 9.17
N VAL A 608 -14.47 34.15 8.44
CA VAL A 608 -14.72 34.45 7.04
C VAL A 608 -15.43 35.80 7.00
N GLU A 609 -14.76 36.85 6.53
CA GLU A 609 -15.46 38.07 6.06
C GLU A 609 -15.98 37.76 4.66
N ASP A 610 -17.31 37.77 4.58
CA ASP A 610 -18.09 37.66 3.36
C ASP A 610 -18.02 39.02 2.63
N ASP A 611 -17.16 39.13 1.62
CA ASP A 611 -17.21 40.26 0.69
C ASP A 611 -18.33 40.02 -0.32
N GLY A 612 -19.49 40.53 0.07
CA GLY A 612 -20.64 40.61 -0.80
C GLY A 612 -20.42 41.57 -1.96
N ASP A 613 -20.88 41.13 -3.10
CA ASP A 613 -21.38 41.87 -4.29
C ASP A 613 -20.55 43.01 -4.89
N ASN A 614 -20.11 42.80 -6.12
CA ASN A 614 -20.66 43.61 -7.24
C ASN A 614 -20.19 43.15 -8.64
N LYS A 615 -21.24 42.81 -9.45
CA LYS A 615 -21.35 42.78 -10.92
C LYS A 615 -20.83 41.57 -11.65
#